data_beeadc42028bef4c3a2336078dcbdfdb
#
_entry.id   beeadc42028bef4c3a2336078dcbdfdb
#
_cell.length_a   1.000
_cell.length_b   1.000
_cell.length_c   1.000
_cell.angle_alpha   90.00
_cell.angle_beta   90.00
_cell.angle_gamma   90.00
#
_symmetry.space_group_name_H-M   'P 1'
#
loop_
_entity.id
_entity.type
_entity.pdbx_description
1 polymer ?
#
loop_
_entity_poly.entity_id
_entity_poly.type
_entity_poly.pdbx_seq_one_letter_code
_entity_poly.pdbx_strand_id
1 'polypeptide(L)'
;MNILLVGEYSRLHNSLKEGLQQLGHQVVIMGFRDSFKHFPVDLPLEQKWNTGFLKKIKVAVYKLTGFNITSWHTYRQFKNYEKQLSNFDVVQLINENAFYCGYYFEKKMLQFLFENNKKVFLMCCGTDYLTVKYYFENPSFMSLLPPYLEGKIEPKDFDGVLKFRRNNYKKIHEYIYQNIQGVIASDIDYHIPMQGEEKYLGMIPNPINTDKIVYVANEIRDKIVIFHGINTESYYKKGNDYFEKALAIIEKKYPDQVEIITTRSVPYTQYIELYDRAHILLDMVYGYDQGFHALEAMAKGKVVFTCAEKEFYGYYALTELVNINARPEVSYLVDQLSRLIENPNEIIEIGKRARKFVEKEHHHIAIASKYCSLWNTPKIQQNTT
;
A
#
# COMPACT_ATOMS: atom_id res chain seq x y z
N MET A 1 20.31 9.60 13.21
CA MET A 1 19.02 10.01 13.82
C MET A 1 18.40 8.81 14.52
N ASN A 2 17.61 9.08 15.54
CA ASN A 2 16.70 8.10 16.14
C ASN A 2 15.32 8.29 15.51
N ILE A 3 14.79 7.25 14.87
CA ILE A 3 13.59 7.33 14.05
C ILE A 3 12.54 6.33 14.54
N LEU A 4 11.30 6.80 14.72
CA LEU A 4 10.15 5.96 15.02
C LEU A 4 9.24 5.90 13.80
N LEU A 5 8.99 4.70 13.30
CA LEU A 5 8.03 4.41 12.24
C LEU A 5 6.76 3.84 12.89
N VAL A 6 5.62 4.49 12.71
CA VAL A 6 4.35 4.10 13.32
C VAL A 6 3.41 3.51 12.28
N GLY A 7 3.04 2.26 12.49
CA GLY A 7 2.27 1.44 11.56
C GLY A 7 3.14 0.61 10.61
N GLU A 8 2.54 -0.43 10.03
CA GLU A 8 3.17 -1.27 9.01
C GLU A 8 2.11 -1.68 7.98
N TYR A 9 2.34 -1.34 6.72
CA TYR A 9 1.49 -1.75 5.60
C TYR A 9 2.36 -2.40 4.54
N SER A 10 2.05 -3.63 4.19
CA SER A 10 2.64 -4.37 3.06
C SER A 10 4.19 -4.35 3.04
N ARG A 11 4.85 -4.37 4.19
CA ARG A 11 6.30 -4.31 4.38
C ARG A 11 6.95 -2.92 4.11
N LEU A 12 6.17 -1.87 3.87
CA LEU A 12 6.71 -0.56 3.52
C LEU A 12 7.68 -0.02 4.59
N HIS A 13 7.24 0.08 5.85
CA HIS A 13 8.09 0.57 6.92
C HIS A 13 9.26 -0.39 7.25
N ASN A 14 9.09 -1.70 7.06
CA ASN A 14 10.20 -2.65 7.19
C ASN A 14 11.28 -2.40 6.14
N SER A 15 10.92 -2.25 4.86
CA SER A 15 11.88 -1.94 3.80
C SER A 15 12.53 -0.57 3.99
N LEU A 16 11.79 0.43 4.44
CA LEU A 16 12.32 1.74 4.80
C LEU A 16 13.31 1.63 5.97
N LYS A 17 12.96 0.89 7.04
CA LYS A 17 13.84 0.63 8.18
C LYS A 17 15.15 -0.01 7.74
N GLU A 18 15.10 -1.03 6.87
CA GLU A 18 16.28 -1.70 6.35
C GLU A 18 17.24 -0.70 5.66
N GLY A 19 16.71 0.19 4.82
CA GLY A 19 17.49 1.24 4.17
C GLY A 19 18.05 2.28 5.14
N LEU A 20 17.24 2.75 6.09
CA LEU A 20 17.67 3.71 7.11
C LEU A 20 18.77 3.14 8.03
N GLN A 21 18.68 1.86 8.39
CA GLN A 21 19.70 1.19 9.19
C GLN A 21 21.03 1.07 8.44
N GLN A 22 21.00 0.80 7.14
CA GLN A 22 22.21 0.80 6.30
C GLN A 22 22.85 2.18 6.18
N LEU A 23 22.06 3.25 6.31
CA LEU A 23 22.54 4.63 6.40
C LEU A 23 23.02 5.02 7.82
N GLY A 24 23.07 4.07 8.77
CA GLY A 24 23.60 4.28 10.12
C GLY A 24 22.58 4.90 11.10
N HIS A 25 21.28 4.85 10.81
CA HIS A 25 20.23 5.37 11.70
C HIS A 25 19.71 4.28 12.64
N GLN A 26 19.30 4.69 13.86
CA GLN A 26 18.55 3.84 14.78
C GLN A 26 17.06 3.94 14.46
N VAL A 27 16.41 2.80 14.17
CA VAL A 27 15.02 2.79 13.70
C VAL A 27 14.20 1.77 14.49
N VAL A 28 13.08 2.23 15.02
CA VAL A 28 12.10 1.43 15.74
C VAL A 28 10.78 1.44 14.97
N ILE A 29 10.16 0.28 14.78
CA ILE A 29 8.79 0.18 14.24
C ILE A 29 7.83 -0.14 15.38
N MET A 30 6.78 0.67 15.52
CA MET A 30 5.63 0.37 16.38
C MET A 30 4.38 0.16 15.54
N GLY A 31 3.63 -0.90 15.79
CA GLY A 31 2.36 -1.11 15.09
C GLY A 31 1.84 -2.52 15.13
N PHE A 32 0.82 -2.77 14.33
CA PHE A 32 0.30 -4.10 14.07
C PHE A 32 1.13 -4.81 13.01
N ARG A 33 1.17 -6.15 13.04
CA ARG A 33 2.01 -6.97 12.13
C ARG A 33 1.40 -7.21 10.75
N ASP A 34 0.55 -6.32 10.24
CA ASP A 34 -0.16 -6.42 8.95
C ASP A 34 -0.89 -7.77 8.78
N SER A 35 -1.81 -8.05 9.70
CA SER A 35 -2.72 -9.20 9.67
C SER A 35 -2.00 -10.54 9.47
N PHE A 36 -2.35 -11.29 8.40
CA PHE A 36 -1.82 -12.64 8.13
C PHE A 36 -0.37 -12.65 7.62
N LYS A 37 0.18 -11.51 7.19
CA LYS A 37 1.56 -11.43 6.68
C LYS A 37 2.62 -11.43 7.79
N HIS A 38 2.23 -11.08 9.01
CA HIS A 38 3.08 -11.11 10.21
C HIS A 38 4.44 -10.42 10.07
N PHE A 39 4.51 -9.28 9.38
CA PHE A 39 5.76 -8.52 9.27
C PHE A 39 6.32 -8.16 10.65
N PRO A 40 7.66 -8.19 10.83
CA PRO A 40 8.28 -7.90 12.10
C PRO A 40 8.07 -6.44 12.51
N VAL A 41 7.76 -6.23 13.78
CA VAL A 41 7.69 -4.90 14.42
C VAL A 41 8.39 -4.98 15.78
N ASP A 42 9.10 -3.92 16.18
CA ASP A 42 9.86 -3.91 17.43
C ASP A 42 8.95 -3.75 18.65
N LEU A 43 7.93 -2.91 18.53
CA LEU A 43 6.93 -2.63 19.56
C LEU A 43 5.54 -3.07 19.08
N PRO A 44 5.19 -4.36 19.20
CA PRO A 44 3.98 -4.90 18.62
C PRO A 44 2.72 -4.46 19.37
N LEU A 45 1.70 -4.08 18.60
CA LEU A 45 0.33 -3.93 19.04
C LEU A 45 -0.49 -5.14 18.59
N GLU A 46 -1.30 -5.66 19.48
CA GLU A 46 -2.16 -6.82 19.19
C GLU A 46 -3.63 -6.42 19.13
N GLN A 47 -4.31 -6.86 18.07
CA GLN A 47 -5.77 -6.72 17.98
C GLN A 47 -6.47 -7.90 18.68
N LYS A 48 -6.94 -7.66 19.88
CA LYS A 48 -7.87 -8.57 20.58
C LYS A 48 -9.31 -8.12 20.31
N TRP A 49 -10.29 -8.98 20.59
CA TRP A 49 -11.73 -8.66 20.49
C TRP A 49 -12.30 -8.67 19.05
N ASN A 50 -11.61 -9.23 18.08
CA ASN A 50 -12.09 -9.26 16.70
C ASN A 50 -12.69 -10.61 16.26
N THR A 51 -12.54 -11.65 17.06
CA THR A 51 -13.00 -13.01 16.75
C THR A 51 -13.77 -13.64 17.92
N GLY A 52 -14.55 -14.68 17.63
CA GLY A 52 -15.22 -15.55 18.60
C GLY A 52 -16.14 -14.80 19.58
N PHE A 53 -16.17 -15.30 20.83
CA PHE A 53 -17.01 -14.74 21.89
C PHE A 53 -16.64 -13.31 22.28
N LEU A 54 -15.34 -12.97 22.25
CA LEU A 54 -14.85 -11.61 22.53
C LEU A 54 -15.42 -10.58 21.56
N LYS A 55 -15.61 -10.94 20.28
CA LYS A 55 -16.27 -10.06 19.30
C LYS A 55 -17.71 -9.74 19.69
N LYS A 56 -18.44 -10.73 20.23
CA LYS A 56 -19.83 -10.51 20.70
C LYS A 56 -19.88 -9.55 21.88
N ILE A 57 -18.98 -9.74 22.87
CA ILE A 57 -18.85 -8.82 24.02
C ILE A 57 -18.52 -7.39 23.55
N LYS A 58 -17.54 -7.23 22.65
CA LYS A 58 -17.19 -5.92 22.08
C LYS A 58 -18.40 -5.20 21.50
N VAL A 59 -19.18 -5.91 20.69
CA VAL A 59 -20.37 -5.35 20.02
C VAL A 59 -21.44 -4.98 21.06
N ALA A 60 -21.69 -5.81 22.07
CA ALA A 60 -22.65 -5.55 23.11
C ALA A 60 -22.25 -4.32 23.94
N VAL A 61 -20.99 -4.24 24.40
CA VAL A 61 -20.47 -3.10 25.15
C VAL A 61 -20.61 -1.81 24.34
N TYR A 62 -20.19 -1.85 23.06
CA TYR A 62 -20.28 -0.66 22.21
C TYR A 62 -21.73 -0.19 22.00
N LYS A 63 -22.67 -1.12 21.77
CA LYS A 63 -24.09 -0.78 21.60
C LYS A 63 -24.72 -0.19 22.85
N LEU A 64 -24.34 -0.67 24.03
CA LEU A 64 -24.91 -0.23 25.31
C LEU A 64 -24.29 1.07 25.83
N THR A 65 -23.01 1.29 25.61
CA THR A 65 -22.24 2.36 26.27
C THR A 65 -21.55 3.32 25.32
N GLY A 66 -21.48 3.03 24.04
CA GLY A 66 -20.64 3.75 23.08
C GLY A 66 -19.12 3.53 23.27
N PHE A 67 -18.72 2.70 24.26
CA PHE A 67 -17.32 2.48 24.60
C PHE A 67 -16.64 1.49 23.65
N ASN A 68 -15.55 1.93 23.00
CA ASN A 68 -14.77 1.08 22.09
C ASN A 68 -13.66 0.33 22.85
N ILE A 69 -13.97 -0.88 23.29
CA ILE A 69 -13.07 -1.73 24.08
C ILE A 69 -11.79 -2.10 23.30
N THR A 70 -11.85 -2.24 21.97
CA THR A 70 -10.67 -2.53 21.14
C THR A 70 -9.71 -1.34 21.16
N SER A 71 -10.21 -0.12 20.94
CA SER A 71 -9.40 1.09 20.97
C SER A 71 -8.80 1.35 22.36
N TRP A 72 -9.56 1.08 23.41
CA TRP A 72 -9.04 1.15 24.79
C TRP A 72 -7.92 0.14 25.04
N HIS A 73 -8.07 -1.10 24.54
CA HIS A 73 -7.04 -2.13 24.67
C HIS A 73 -5.76 -1.76 23.92
N THR A 74 -5.88 -1.22 22.69
CA THR A 74 -4.73 -0.70 21.93
C THR A 74 -4.05 0.44 22.68
N TYR A 75 -4.84 1.40 23.20
CA TYR A 75 -4.31 2.50 24.01
C TYR A 75 -3.56 2.02 25.26
N ARG A 76 -4.07 0.99 25.97
CA ARG A 76 -3.34 0.40 27.12
C ARG A 76 -2.01 -0.22 26.71
N GLN A 77 -1.93 -0.89 25.58
CA GLN A 77 -0.66 -1.42 25.07
C GLN A 77 0.31 -0.28 24.74
N PHE A 78 -0.18 0.78 24.08
CA PHE A 78 0.60 1.98 23.80
C PHE A 78 1.18 2.58 25.08
N LYS A 79 0.39 2.71 26.14
CA LYS A 79 0.83 3.23 27.45
C LYS A 79 1.99 2.42 28.05
N ASN A 80 2.05 1.12 27.82
CA ASN A 80 3.16 0.29 28.30
C ASN A 80 4.49 0.61 27.59
N TYR A 81 4.41 1.19 26.38
CA TYR A 81 5.58 1.59 25.58
C TYR A 81 5.95 3.06 25.69
N GLU A 82 5.20 3.90 26.39
CA GLU A 82 5.40 5.37 26.41
C GLU A 82 6.84 5.80 26.68
N LYS A 83 7.54 5.13 27.61
CA LYS A 83 8.96 5.43 27.90
C LYS A 83 9.89 5.19 26.69
N GLN A 84 9.50 4.29 25.80
CA GLN A 84 10.25 3.91 24.59
C GLN A 84 9.82 4.73 23.36
N LEU A 85 8.77 5.55 23.47
CA LEU A 85 8.17 6.30 22.37
C LEU A 85 8.47 7.80 22.42
N SER A 86 9.45 8.20 23.23
CA SER A 86 9.85 9.59 23.43
C SER A 86 11.27 9.85 22.94
N ASN A 87 11.57 11.13 22.65
CA ASN A 87 12.88 11.64 22.27
C ASN A 87 13.42 11.15 20.90
N PHE A 88 12.54 10.76 19.98
CA PHE A 88 12.94 10.53 18.60
C PHE A 88 13.20 11.84 17.87
N ASP A 89 14.18 11.82 16.96
CA ASP A 89 14.44 12.96 16.07
C ASP A 89 13.31 13.10 15.06
N VAL A 90 12.79 11.95 14.57
CA VAL A 90 11.70 11.87 13.59
C VAL A 90 10.72 10.78 13.98
N VAL A 91 9.45 11.07 13.89
CA VAL A 91 8.34 10.09 13.86
C VAL A 91 7.68 10.15 12.50
N GLN A 92 7.56 9.00 11.82
CA GLN A 92 6.81 8.87 10.56
C GLN A 92 5.55 8.03 10.81
N LEU A 93 4.38 8.65 10.68
CA LEU A 93 3.10 7.94 10.69
C LEU A 93 2.83 7.36 9.31
N ILE A 94 2.43 6.09 9.23
CA ILE A 94 2.14 5.45 7.92
C ILE A 94 0.82 5.92 7.30
N ASN A 95 -0.12 6.36 8.14
CA ASN A 95 -1.46 6.83 7.72
C ASN A 95 -2.07 7.65 8.86
N GLU A 96 -3.14 8.40 8.59
CA GLU A 96 -3.90 9.17 9.60
C GLU A 96 -4.53 8.31 10.70
N ASN A 97 -4.82 7.04 10.41
CA ASN A 97 -5.39 6.09 11.35
C ASN A 97 -4.39 4.96 11.67
N ALA A 98 -3.18 5.35 12.09
CA ALA A 98 -2.04 4.45 12.30
C ALA A 98 -2.28 3.38 13.39
N PHE A 99 -3.17 3.64 14.34
CA PHE A 99 -3.50 2.73 15.44
C PHE A 99 -4.84 2.02 15.26
N TYR A 100 -5.58 2.27 14.17
CA TYR A 100 -6.92 1.71 13.91
C TYR A 100 -7.92 1.94 15.05
N CYS A 101 -7.79 3.03 15.78
CA CYS A 101 -8.63 3.36 16.91
C CYS A 101 -9.75 4.35 16.58
N GLY A 102 -10.77 4.39 17.44
CA GLY A 102 -11.74 5.47 17.41
C GLY A 102 -11.12 6.79 17.86
N TYR A 103 -11.72 7.91 17.42
CA TYR A 103 -11.23 9.29 17.58
C TYR A 103 -10.54 9.60 18.91
N TYR A 104 -11.19 9.26 20.02
CA TYR A 104 -10.70 9.63 21.35
C TYR A 104 -9.34 9.00 21.68
N PHE A 105 -9.17 7.71 21.43
CA PHE A 105 -7.93 7.00 21.75
C PHE A 105 -6.86 7.24 20.69
N GLU A 106 -7.24 7.33 19.42
CA GLU A 106 -6.32 7.72 18.34
C GLU A 106 -5.67 9.07 18.65
N LYS A 107 -6.51 10.08 18.96
CA LYS A 107 -6.04 11.42 19.31
C LYS A 107 -5.10 11.42 20.51
N LYS A 108 -5.39 10.65 21.57
CA LYS A 108 -4.50 10.59 22.76
C LYS A 108 -3.12 10.03 22.44
N MET A 109 -3.05 8.99 21.62
CA MET A 109 -1.76 8.40 21.22
C MET A 109 -0.98 9.35 20.31
N LEU A 110 -1.65 9.98 19.35
CA LEU A 110 -1.06 11.00 18.49
C LEU A 110 -0.56 12.21 19.29
N GLN A 111 -1.36 12.71 20.23
CA GLN A 111 -0.97 13.81 21.12
C GLN A 111 0.32 13.50 21.86
N PHE A 112 0.43 12.30 22.44
CA PHE A 112 1.66 11.87 23.11
C PHE A 112 2.87 11.90 22.14
N LEU A 113 2.71 11.40 20.92
CA LEU A 113 3.80 11.41 19.94
C LEU A 113 4.21 12.83 19.53
N PHE A 114 3.26 13.74 19.35
CA PHE A 114 3.54 15.14 19.01
C PHE A 114 4.24 15.91 20.15
N GLU A 115 3.85 15.65 21.39
CA GLU A 115 4.40 16.36 22.56
C GLU A 115 5.79 15.87 22.98
N ASN A 116 6.14 14.60 22.67
CA ASN A 116 7.35 13.96 23.19
C ASN A 116 8.43 13.67 22.15
N ASN A 117 8.27 14.13 20.90
CA ASN A 117 9.23 13.91 19.83
C ASN A 117 9.48 15.21 19.04
N LYS A 118 10.65 15.29 18.35
CA LYS A 118 11.08 16.56 17.75
C LYS A 118 10.31 16.93 16.48
N LYS A 119 10.13 15.95 15.55
CA LYS A 119 9.44 16.17 14.27
C LYS A 119 8.52 14.98 14.00
N VAL A 120 7.31 15.26 13.55
CA VAL A 120 6.36 14.22 13.13
C VAL A 120 5.93 14.48 11.69
N PHE A 121 6.04 13.47 10.86
CA PHE A 121 5.59 13.48 9.46
C PHE A 121 4.48 12.44 9.26
N LEU A 122 3.63 12.71 8.29
CA LEU A 122 2.60 11.79 7.85
C LEU A 122 3.00 11.21 6.49
N MET A 123 2.83 9.91 6.31
CA MET A 123 2.80 9.28 5.01
C MET A 123 1.34 9.13 4.59
N CYS A 124 1.04 9.48 3.35
CA CYS A 124 -0.19 9.11 2.69
C CYS A 124 0.05 7.76 2.00
N CYS A 125 -0.33 6.69 2.69
CA CYS A 125 -0.26 5.31 2.23
C CYS A 125 -1.56 4.60 2.62
N GLY A 126 -2.29 4.10 1.65
CA GLY A 126 -3.67 3.66 1.85
C GLY A 126 -4.66 4.84 1.90
N THR A 127 -5.94 4.54 2.00
CA THR A 127 -6.97 5.59 2.04
C THR A 127 -6.89 6.44 3.30
N ASP A 128 -7.07 7.75 3.15
CA ASP A 128 -7.16 8.75 4.20
C ASP A 128 -8.31 9.74 3.92
N TYR A 129 -8.42 10.80 4.72
CA TYR A 129 -9.49 11.77 4.56
C TYR A 129 -9.41 12.52 3.23
N LEU A 130 -8.23 13.01 2.83
CA LEU A 130 -8.08 13.80 1.60
C LEU A 130 -8.23 12.94 0.35
N THR A 131 -7.63 11.77 0.30
CA THR A 131 -7.76 10.88 -0.85
C THR A 131 -9.21 10.43 -1.06
N VAL A 132 -9.91 10.06 0.02
CA VAL A 132 -11.33 9.66 -0.09
C VAL A 132 -12.20 10.85 -0.48
N LYS A 133 -11.96 12.05 0.06
CA LYS A 133 -12.64 13.27 -0.37
C LYS A 133 -12.45 13.49 -1.86
N TYR A 134 -11.20 13.44 -2.33
CA TYR A 134 -10.85 13.63 -3.73
C TYR A 134 -11.55 12.62 -4.66
N TYR A 135 -11.61 11.34 -4.29
CA TYR A 135 -12.27 10.30 -5.09
C TYR A 135 -13.76 10.60 -5.29
N PHE A 136 -14.46 11.06 -4.25
CA PHE A 136 -15.88 11.41 -4.36
C PHE A 136 -16.14 12.72 -5.11
N GLU A 137 -15.20 13.66 -5.06
CA GLU A 137 -15.27 14.93 -5.79
C GLU A 137 -14.86 14.77 -7.27
N ASN A 138 -14.08 13.71 -7.60
CA ASN A 138 -13.58 13.40 -8.93
C ASN A 138 -13.93 11.96 -9.34
N PRO A 139 -15.20 11.64 -9.67
CA PRO A 139 -15.64 10.27 -9.96
C PRO A 139 -14.96 9.63 -11.19
N SER A 140 -14.39 10.44 -12.10
CA SER A 140 -13.62 9.98 -13.26
C SER A 140 -12.18 9.58 -12.90
N PHE A 141 -11.72 9.90 -11.68
CA PHE A 141 -10.41 9.47 -11.21
C PHE A 141 -10.38 7.95 -11.02
N MET A 142 -9.40 7.30 -11.64
CA MET A 142 -9.24 5.86 -11.57
C MET A 142 -8.83 5.44 -10.15
N SER A 143 -9.80 4.99 -9.36
CA SER A 143 -9.63 4.65 -7.95
C SER A 143 -10.40 3.38 -7.61
N LEU A 144 -10.34 2.95 -6.35
CA LEU A 144 -11.14 1.83 -5.86
C LEU A 144 -12.66 2.16 -5.69
N LEU A 145 -13.09 3.37 -6.03
CA LEU A 145 -14.47 3.83 -5.87
C LEU A 145 -15.47 3.28 -6.92
N PRO A 146 -15.13 3.13 -8.23
CA PRO A 146 -16.07 2.70 -9.26
C PRO A 146 -16.86 1.43 -8.91
N PRO A 147 -16.28 0.31 -8.43
CA PRO A 147 -17.06 -0.87 -8.11
C PRO A 147 -18.06 -0.68 -6.96
N TYR A 148 -17.82 0.27 -6.06
CA TYR A 148 -18.80 0.66 -5.04
C TYR A 148 -19.95 1.44 -5.64
N LEU A 149 -19.67 2.43 -6.50
CA LEU A 149 -20.69 3.22 -7.19
C LEU A 149 -21.56 2.39 -8.14
N GLU A 150 -20.98 1.34 -8.73
CA GLU A 150 -21.67 0.34 -9.57
C GLU A 150 -22.51 -0.67 -8.76
N GLY A 151 -22.49 -0.60 -7.43
CA GLY A 151 -23.22 -1.53 -6.56
C GLY A 151 -22.65 -2.93 -6.45
N LYS A 152 -21.41 -3.15 -6.89
CA LYS A 152 -20.69 -4.43 -6.76
C LYS A 152 -20.19 -4.68 -5.33
N ILE A 153 -20.06 -3.64 -4.52
CA ILE A 153 -19.57 -3.70 -3.14
C ILE A 153 -20.63 -3.11 -2.21
N GLU A 154 -21.06 -3.88 -1.22
CA GLU A 154 -21.98 -3.40 -0.19
C GLU A 154 -21.31 -2.34 0.70
N PRO A 155 -22.06 -1.32 1.20
CA PRO A 155 -21.51 -0.28 2.08
C PRO A 155 -20.74 -0.82 3.29
N LYS A 156 -21.20 -1.93 3.89
CA LYS A 156 -20.53 -2.57 5.03
C LYS A 156 -19.14 -3.12 4.68
N ASP A 157 -18.96 -3.63 3.45
CA ASP A 157 -17.71 -4.21 2.96
C ASP A 157 -16.77 -3.13 2.40
N PHE A 158 -17.31 -1.91 2.19
CA PHE A 158 -16.57 -0.71 1.79
C PHE A 158 -16.33 0.26 2.97
N ASP A 159 -16.71 -0.11 4.19
CA ASP A 159 -16.62 0.75 5.37
C ASP A 159 -15.19 1.23 5.67
N GLY A 160 -14.17 0.45 5.33
CA GLY A 160 -12.77 0.83 5.44
C GLY A 160 -12.42 2.13 4.70
N VAL A 161 -13.15 2.45 3.62
CA VAL A 161 -13.03 3.69 2.84
C VAL A 161 -14.04 4.72 3.33
N LEU A 162 -15.32 4.34 3.45
CA LEU A 162 -16.40 5.25 3.82
C LEU A 162 -16.22 5.89 5.21
N LYS A 163 -15.49 5.22 6.11
CA LYS A 163 -15.19 5.75 7.43
C LYS A 163 -14.54 7.15 7.38
N PHE A 164 -13.68 7.41 6.39
CA PHE A 164 -12.99 8.69 6.25
C PHE A 164 -13.91 9.86 5.91
N ARG A 165 -15.13 9.61 5.42
CA ARG A 165 -16.17 10.64 5.24
C ARG A 165 -16.87 11.05 6.54
N ARG A 166 -16.65 10.33 7.65
CA ARG A 166 -17.30 10.62 8.94
C ARG A 166 -16.59 11.77 9.65
N ASN A 167 -17.35 12.57 10.37
CA ASN A 167 -16.86 13.75 11.10
C ASN A 167 -15.68 13.45 12.05
N ASN A 168 -15.66 12.27 12.67
CA ASN A 168 -14.57 11.88 13.57
C ASN A 168 -13.23 11.73 12.83
N TYR A 169 -13.23 11.24 11.59
CA TYR A 169 -12.02 11.12 10.78
C TYR A 169 -11.58 12.49 10.24
N LYS A 170 -12.53 13.34 9.86
CA LYS A 170 -12.23 14.75 9.55
C LYS A 170 -11.52 15.45 10.73
N LYS A 171 -12.03 15.28 11.96
CA LYS A 171 -11.41 15.85 13.15
C LYS A 171 -10.01 15.30 13.45
N ILE A 172 -9.75 14.01 13.16
CA ILE A 172 -8.41 13.43 13.28
C ILE A 172 -7.48 14.02 12.23
N HIS A 173 -7.92 14.09 10.99
CA HIS A 173 -7.19 14.74 9.90
C HIS A 173 -6.78 16.17 10.27
N GLU A 174 -7.75 17.03 10.65
CA GLU A 174 -7.49 18.41 11.08
C GLU A 174 -6.49 18.48 12.23
N TYR A 175 -6.62 17.59 13.21
CA TYR A 175 -5.70 17.55 14.36
C TYR A 175 -4.27 17.13 13.93
N ILE A 176 -4.13 16.14 13.06
CA ILE A 176 -2.83 15.71 12.52
C ILE A 176 -2.19 16.86 11.75
N TYR A 177 -2.92 17.45 10.80
CA TYR A 177 -2.40 18.51 9.93
C TYR A 177 -1.99 19.77 10.71
N GLN A 178 -2.58 20.05 11.86
CA GLN A 178 -2.13 21.14 12.75
C GLN A 178 -0.76 20.85 13.38
N ASN A 179 -0.40 19.59 13.58
CA ASN A 179 0.76 19.19 14.40
C ASN A 179 1.94 18.59 13.61
N ILE A 180 1.73 18.10 12.38
CA ILE A 180 2.80 17.52 11.57
C ILE A 180 3.66 18.59 10.87
N GLN A 181 4.90 18.18 10.52
CA GLN A 181 5.80 19.00 9.71
C GLN A 181 5.39 18.98 8.22
N GLY A 182 4.85 17.86 7.74
CA GLY A 182 4.37 17.69 6.38
C GLY A 182 3.90 16.27 6.09
N VAL A 183 3.32 16.08 4.90
CA VAL A 183 2.80 14.82 4.38
C VAL A 183 3.54 14.41 3.12
N ILE A 184 3.82 13.11 2.99
CA ILE A 184 4.57 12.50 1.88
C ILE A 184 3.67 11.44 1.24
N ALA A 185 3.45 11.49 -0.07
CA ALA A 185 2.75 10.43 -0.78
C ALA A 185 3.68 9.25 -1.09
N SER A 186 3.19 8.02 -1.00
CA SER A 186 3.96 6.80 -1.28
C SER A 186 3.93 6.37 -2.75
N ASP A 187 2.94 6.81 -3.49
CA ASP A 187 2.72 6.51 -4.91
C ASP A 187 1.82 7.55 -5.59
N ILE A 188 1.59 7.38 -6.89
CA ILE A 188 0.85 8.35 -7.71
C ILE A 188 -0.64 8.42 -7.31
N ASP A 189 -1.23 7.34 -6.84
CA ASP A 189 -2.63 7.31 -6.39
C ASP A 189 -2.88 8.30 -5.24
N TYR A 190 -1.85 8.57 -4.43
CA TYR A 190 -1.90 9.54 -3.34
C TYR A 190 -1.24 10.87 -3.71
N HIS A 191 -0.26 10.86 -4.62
CA HIS A 191 0.38 12.08 -5.12
C HIS A 191 -0.62 13.04 -5.76
N ILE A 192 -1.47 12.52 -6.65
CA ILE A 192 -2.43 13.37 -7.38
C ILE A 192 -3.43 14.04 -6.42
N PRO A 193 -4.09 13.33 -5.49
CA PRO A 193 -5.00 13.96 -4.53
C PRO A 193 -4.35 14.98 -3.60
N MET A 194 -3.03 14.86 -3.33
CA MET A 194 -2.31 15.76 -2.43
C MET A 194 -1.78 17.03 -3.10
N GLN A 195 -1.83 17.13 -4.42
CA GLN A 195 -1.35 18.31 -5.13
C GLN A 195 -2.13 19.55 -4.71
N GLY A 196 -1.40 20.60 -4.33
CA GLY A 196 -1.98 21.86 -3.85
C GLY A 196 -2.26 21.93 -2.34
N GLU A 197 -2.10 20.83 -1.61
CA GLU A 197 -2.21 20.86 -0.15
C GLU A 197 -0.98 21.54 0.48
N GLU A 198 -1.19 22.45 1.41
CA GLU A 198 -0.16 23.31 2.02
C GLU A 198 0.99 22.51 2.64
N LYS A 199 0.69 21.38 3.28
CA LYS A 199 1.69 20.55 3.96
C LYS A 199 2.23 19.41 3.09
N TYR A 200 1.89 19.37 1.83
CA TYR A 200 2.37 18.35 0.93
C TYR A 200 3.85 18.58 0.55
N LEU A 201 4.69 17.60 0.82
CA LEU A 201 6.15 17.67 0.60
C LEU A 201 6.61 16.94 -0.68
N GLY A 202 5.68 16.34 -1.41
CA GLY A 202 5.98 15.57 -2.62
C GLY A 202 5.87 14.06 -2.41
N MET A 203 6.13 13.32 -3.49
CA MET A 203 6.09 11.86 -3.49
C MET A 203 7.49 11.27 -3.26
N ILE A 204 7.57 10.29 -2.38
CA ILE A 204 8.72 9.39 -2.24
C ILE A 204 8.22 7.98 -2.48
N PRO A 205 8.68 7.32 -3.56
CA PRO A 205 8.20 5.99 -3.95
C PRO A 205 8.38 4.92 -2.87
N ASN A 206 7.58 3.87 -2.94
CA ASN A 206 7.66 2.74 -2.02
C ASN A 206 9.06 2.09 -2.04
N PRO A 207 9.71 1.89 -0.87
CA PRO A 207 11.03 1.25 -0.80
C PRO A 207 10.94 -0.26 -1.02
N ILE A 208 11.76 -0.80 -1.91
CA ILE A 208 11.88 -2.24 -2.14
C ILE A 208 13.32 -2.67 -1.84
N ASN A 209 13.49 -3.65 -0.97
CA ASN A 209 14.82 -4.21 -0.71
C ASN A 209 15.19 -5.21 -1.82
N THR A 210 15.69 -4.67 -2.93
CA THR A 210 16.09 -5.46 -4.10
C THR A 210 17.31 -6.35 -3.84
N ASP A 211 18.09 -6.09 -2.79
CA ASP A 211 19.24 -6.93 -2.41
C ASP A 211 18.79 -8.29 -1.87
N LYS A 212 17.57 -8.37 -1.31
CA LYS A 212 16.98 -9.61 -0.80
C LYS A 212 16.07 -10.31 -1.81
N ILE A 213 15.75 -9.67 -2.93
CA ILE A 213 14.86 -10.22 -3.95
C ILE A 213 15.71 -10.73 -5.11
N VAL A 214 15.79 -12.04 -5.23
CA VAL A 214 16.50 -12.68 -6.34
C VAL A 214 15.77 -12.44 -7.65
N TYR A 215 16.46 -11.88 -8.63
CA TYR A 215 15.98 -11.81 -10.00
C TYR A 215 15.96 -13.19 -10.64
N VAL A 216 14.86 -13.56 -11.27
CA VAL A 216 14.71 -14.81 -12.02
C VAL A 216 14.32 -14.45 -13.46
N ALA A 217 15.21 -14.75 -14.39
CA ALA A 217 14.89 -14.54 -15.80
C ALA A 217 13.64 -15.34 -16.19
N ASN A 218 12.77 -14.74 -17.00
CA ASN A 218 11.58 -15.42 -17.53
C ASN A 218 12.00 -16.37 -18.66
N GLU A 219 12.44 -17.57 -18.31
CA GLU A 219 12.74 -18.62 -19.28
C GLU A 219 11.45 -19.37 -19.64
N ILE A 220 10.89 -19.07 -20.81
CA ILE A 220 9.68 -19.74 -21.31
C ILE A 220 10.11 -20.96 -22.13
N ARG A 221 10.06 -22.15 -21.51
CA ARG A 221 10.49 -23.41 -22.14
C ARG A 221 9.34 -24.22 -22.73
N ASP A 222 8.15 -24.09 -22.14
CA ASP A 222 6.95 -24.84 -22.51
C ASP A 222 5.75 -23.87 -22.52
N LYS A 223 5.01 -23.76 -21.43
CA LYS A 223 3.85 -22.88 -21.32
C LYS A 223 4.19 -21.57 -20.62
N ILE A 224 3.48 -20.50 -21.02
CA ILE A 224 3.50 -19.25 -20.29
C ILE A 224 2.62 -19.41 -19.04
N VAL A 225 3.23 -19.26 -17.87
CA VAL A 225 2.52 -19.35 -16.59
C VAL A 225 1.96 -17.99 -16.21
N ILE A 226 0.63 -17.90 -16.10
CA ILE A 226 -0.11 -16.71 -15.66
C ILE A 226 -0.64 -16.96 -14.27
N PHE A 227 -0.23 -16.13 -13.30
CA PHE A 227 -0.66 -16.22 -11.91
C PHE A 227 -1.68 -15.16 -11.56
N HIS A 228 -2.82 -15.59 -11.01
CA HIS A 228 -3.88 -14.73 -10.51
C HIS A 228 -4.14 -15.01 -9.03
N GLY A 229 -3.53 -14.23 -8.15
CA GLY A 229 -3.66 -14.36 -6.70
C GLY A 229 -4.77 -13.47 -6.15
N ILE A 230 -5.90 -14.06 -5.79
CA ILE A 230 -7.10 -13.35 -5.34
C ILE A 230 -7.15 -13.27 -3.81
N ASN A 231 -7.14 -12.05 -3.27
CA ASN A 231 -7.63 -11.79 -1.92
C ASN A 231 -9.15 -11.52 -2.00
N THR A 232 -9.94 -12.42 -1.43
CA THR A 232 -11.42 -12.36 -1.51
C THR A 232 -12.02 -11.10 -0.88
N GLU A 233 -11.38 -10.50 0.13
CA GLU A 233 -11.82 -9.25 0.76
C GLU A 233 -11.64 -8.02 -0.15
N SER A 234 -10.76 -8.13 -1.14
CA SER A 234 -10.45 -7.07 -2.11
C SER A 234 -10.89 -7.41 -3.53
N TYR A 235 -11.73 -8.43 -3.70
CA TYR A 235 -12.08 -8.99 -5.00
C TYR A 235 -12.48 -7.93 -6.04
N TYR A 236 -13.54 -7.18 -5.77
CA TYR A 236 -13.99 -6.12 -6.67
C TYR A 236 -13.12 -4.86 -6.64
N LYS A 237 -12.52 -4.54 -5.48
CA LYS A 237 -11.63 -3.37 -5.33
C LYS A 237 -10.41 -3.45 -6.25
N LYS A 238 -9.96 -4.67 -6.57
CA LYS A 238 -8.85 -4.91 -7.50
C LYS A 238 -9.30 -5.23 -8.92
N GLY A 239 -10.60 -5.40 -9.15
CA GLY A 239 -11.15 -5.76 -10.45
C GLY A 239 -10.86 -7.20 -10.87
N ASN A 240 -10.80 -8.14 -9.91
CA ASN A 240 -10.56 -9.55 -10.21
C ASN A 240 -11.63 -10.17 -11.12
N ASP A 241 -12.86 -9.63 -11.10
CA ASP A 241 -13.94 -10.04 -11.99
C ASP A 241 -13.63 -9.78 -13.48
N TYR A 242 -12.84 -8.76 -13.81
CA TYR A 242 -12.35 -8.51 -15.16
C TYR A 242 -11.25 -9.50 -15.56
N PHE A 243 -10.30 -9.74 -14.65
CA PHE A 243 -9.23 -10.71 -14.89
C PHE A 243 -9.77 -12.13 -15.09
N GLU A 244 -10.72 -12.58 -14.26
CA GLU A 244 -11.31 -13.93 -14.42
C GLU A 244 -12.02 -14.09 -15.75
N LYS A 245 -12.77 -13.09 -16.20
CA LYS A 245 -13.42 -13.13 -17.53
C LYS A 245 -12.41 -13.15 -18.66
N ALA A 246 -11.33 -12.37 -18.56
CA ALA A 246 -10.26 -12.37 -19.55
C ALA A 246 -9.52 -13.71 -19.59
N LEU A 247 -9.17 -14.27 -18.42
CA LEU A 247 -8.51 -15.57 -18.32
C LEU A 247 -9.34 -16.72 -18.90
N ALA A 248 -10.66 -16.71 -18.70
CA ALA A 248 -11.54 -17.73 -19.27
C ALA A 248 -11.57 -17.70 -20.82
N ILE A 249 -11.35 -16.53 -21.43
CA ILE A 249 -11.20 -16.39 -22.90
C ILE A 249 -9.81 -16.86 -23.32
N ILE A 250 -8.76 -16.46 -22.63
CA ILE A 250 -7.37 -16.83 -22.91
C ILE A 250 -7.16 -18.34 -22.82
N GLU A 251 -7.70 -19.00 -21.80
CA GLU A 251 -7.61 -20.46 -21.63
C GLU A 251 -8.21 -21.22 -22.81
N LYS A 252 -9.34 -20.75 -23.34
CA LYS A 252 -9.97 -21.34 -24.55
C LYS A 252 -9.21 -21.04 -25.84
N LYS A 253 -8.61 -19.84 -25.93
CA LYS A 253 -7.90 -19.39 -27.15
C LYS A 253 -6.52 -20.04 -27.26
N TYR A 254 -5.83 -20.28 -26.15
CA TYR A 254 -4.45 -20.75 -26.10
C TYR A 254 -4.22 -21.97 -25.17
N PRO A 255 -5.01 -23.06 -25.29
CA PRO A 255 -5.01 -24.16 -24.32
C PRO A 255 -3.65 -24.87 -24.16
N ASP A 256 -2.86 -24.90 -25.25
CA ASP A 256 -1.56 -25.56 -25.27
C ASP A 256 -0.39 -24.61 -24.95
N GLN A 257 -0.60 -23.30 -24.91
CA GLN A 257 0.43 -22.29 -24.75
C GLN A 257 0.48 -21.65 -23.35
N VAL A 258 -0.60 -21.79 -22.56
CA VAL A 258 -0.68 -21.18 -21.24
C VAL A 258 -0.96 -22.20 -20.13
N GLU A 259 -0.43 -21.90 -18.93
CA GLU A 259 -0.84 -22.49 -17.66
C GLU A 259 -1.39 -21.36 -16.79
N ILE A 260 -2.69 -21.42 -16.42
CA ILE A 260 -3.32 -20.43 -15.57
C ILE A 260 -3.41 -20.97 -14.15
N ILE A 261 -2.78 -20.27 -13.20
CA ILE A 261 -2.79 -20.60 -11.78
C ILE A 261 -3.60 -19.54 -11.05
N THR A 262 -4.81 -19.90 -10.60
CA THR A 262 -5.64 -19.02 -9.78
C THR A 262 -5.68 -19.51 -8.34
N THR A 263 -5.42 -18.59 -7.37
CA THR A 263 -5.53 -18.88 -5.93
C THR A 263 -6.52 -17.93 -5.26
N ARG A 264 -7.16 -18.37 -4.17
CA ARG A 264 -8.12 -17.55 -3.41
C ARG A 264 -7.81 -17.63 -1.92
N SER A 265 -7.26 -16.54 -1.36
CA SER A 265 -6.95 -16.40 0.07
C SER A 265 -6.21 -17.62 0.66
N VAL A 266 -5.24 -18.18 -0.09
CA VAL A 266 -4.41 -19.30 0.35
C VAL A 266 -3.35 -18.85 1.37
N PRO A 267 -2.77 -19.76 2.18
CA PRO A 267 -1.66 -19.46 3.06
C PRO A 267 -0.46 -18.86 2.31
N TYR A 268 0.24 -17.92 2.94
CA TYR A 268 1.31 -17.14 2.29
C TYR A 268 2.44 -18.01 1.71
N THR A 269 2.82 -19.11 2.38
CA THR A 269 3.85 -20.04 1.89
C THR A 269 3.45 -20.66 0.56
N GLN A 270 2.24 -21.19 0.46
CA GLN A 270 1.70 -21.74 -0.79
C GLN A 270 1.57 -20.67 -1.88
N TYR A 271 1.15 -19.47 -1.50
CA TYR A 271 1.04 -18.34 -2.42
C TYR A 271 2.39 -18.02 -3.07
N ILE A 272 3.48 -17.94 -2.30
CA ILE A 272 4.80 -17.58 -2.80
C ILE A 272 5.38 -18.66 -3.73
N GLU A 273 5.19 -19.94 -3.42
CA GLU A 273 5.64 -21.03 -4.30
C GLU A 273 5.02 -20.96 -5.69
N LEU A 274 3.71 -20.69 -5.76
CA LEU A 274 2.98 -20.57 -7.03
C LEU A 274 3.33 -19.26 -7.76
N TYR A 275 3.46 -18.19 -7.02
CA TYR A 275 3.87 -16.89 -7.52
C TYR A 275 5.26 -16.91 -8.15
N ASP A 276 6.22 -17.63 -7.57
CA ASP A 276 7.59 -17.70 -8.09
C ASP A 276 7.69 -18.42 -9.45
N ARG A 277 6.75 -19.33 -9.75
CA ARG A 277 6.64 -20.00 -11.06
C ARG A 277 6.12 -19.10 -12.18
N ALA A 278 5.44 -18.00 -11.86
CA ALA A 278 4.76 -17.18 -12.84
C ALA A 278 5.74 -16.43 -13.77
N HIS A 279 5.34 -16.25 -15.02
CA HIS A 279 5.93 -15.29 -15.96
C HIS A 279 5.14 -13.98 -15.95
N ILE A 280 3.80 -14.08 -15.87
CA ILE A 280 2.86 -12.96 -15.84
C ILE A 280 2.07 -13.01 -14.53
N LEU A 281 1.92 -11.87 -13.88
CA LEU A 281 1.13 -11.71 -12.64
C LEU A 281 0.02 -10.69 -12.86
N LEU A 282 -1.20 -11.02 -12.40
CA LEU A 282 -2.34 -10.12 -12.43
C LEU A 282 -2.56 -9.52 -11.05
N ASP A 283 -2.50 -8.19 -10.92
CA ASP A 283 -2.60 -7.50 -9.63
C ASP A 283 -3.89 -6.69 -9.48
N MET A 284 -4.07 -5.61 -10.24
CA MET A 284 -5.25 -4.75 -10.14
C MET A 284 -5.48 -3.89 -11.37
N VAL A 285 -6.75 -3.40 -11.55
CA VAL A 285 -7.16 -2.57 -12.68
C VAL A 285 -7.58 -1.15 -12.27
N TYR A 286 -7.60 -0.83 -10.98
CA TYR A 286 -8.05 0.47 -10.45
C TYR A 286 -6.92 1.19 -9.73
N GLY A 287 -6.39 2.24 -10.31
CA GLY A 287 -5.31 3.10 -9.80
C GLY A 287 -4.45 3.69 -10.92
N TYR A 288 -3.40 4.36 -10.54
CA TYR A 288 -2.43 5.01 -11.45
C TYR A 288 -1.03 4.42 -11.34
N ASP A 289 -0.71 3.73 -10.24
CA ASP A 289 0.63 3.24 -9.92
C ASP A 289 0.58 1.81 -9.35
N GLN A 290 1.73 1.23 -9.13
CA GLN A 290 1.88 -0.13 -8.63
C GLN A 290 1.85 -0.17 -7.11
N GLY A 291 1.06 -1.09 -6.57
CA GLY A 291 1.16 -1.45 -5.16
C GLY A 291 2.46 -2.21 -4.85
N PHE A 292 2.79 -2.28 -3.55
CA PHE A 292 4.02 -2.92 -3.06
C PHE A 292 4.22 -4.35 -3.59
N HIS A 293 3.15 -5.12 -3.69
CA HIS A 293 3.17 -6.50 -4.19
C HIS A 293 3.55 -6.60 -5.68
N ALA A 294 3.03 -5.68 -6.50
CA ALA A 294 3.42 -5.58 -7.90
C ALA A 294 4.89 -5.23 -8.07
N LEU A 295 5.40 -4.29 -7.25
CA LEU A 295 6.82 -3.92 -7.24
C LEU A 295 7.74 -5.09 -6.85
N GLU A 296 7.34 -5.93 -5.88
CA GLU A 296 8.10 -7.15 -5.55
C GLU A 296 8.13 -8.13 -6.73
N ALA A 297 7.02 -8.29 -7.47
CA ALA A 297 6.98 -9.12 -8.66
C ALA A 297 7.88 -8.57 -9.78
N MET A 298 7.82 -7.27 -10.02
CA MET A 298 8.69 -6.58 -10.98
C MET A 298 10.17 -6.73 -10.60
N ALA A 299 10.49 -6.65 -9.30
CA ALA A 299 11.83 -6.91 -8.79
C ALA A 299 12.32 -8.34 -9.04
N LYS A 300 11.42 -9.32 -9.05
CA LYS A 300 11.73 -10.71 -9.45
C LYS A 300 11.83 -10.90 -10.97
N GLY A 301 11.54 -9.88 -11.76
CA GLY A 301 11.54 -9.93 -13.22
C GLY A 301 10.23 -10.42 -13.84
N LYS A 302 9.13 -10.44 -13.10
CA LYS A 302 7.82 -10.84 -13.64
C LYS A 302 7.19 -9.70 -14.42
N VAL A 303 6.40 -10.04 -15.44
CA VAL A 303 5.52 -9.08 -16.10
C VAL A 303 4.25 -8.94 -15.28
N VAL A 304 3.94 -7.72 -14.86
CA VAL A 304 2.79 -7.46 -13.99
C VAL A 304 1.72 -6.68 -14.74
N PHE A 305 0.49 -7.20 -14.75
CA PHE A 305 -0.70 -6.45 -15.10
C PHE A 305 -1.17 -5.70 -13.87
N THR A 306 -0.93 -4.40 -13.84
CA THR A 306 -1.22 -3.51 -12.73
C THR A 306 -1.56 -2.11 -13.26
N CYS A 307 -1.85 -1.16 -12.39
CA CYS A 307 -2.10 0.20 -12.81
C CYS A 307 -0.81 0.89 -13.26
N ALA A 308 -0.84 1.55 -14.41
CA ALA A 308 0.27 2.32 -14.97
C ALA A 308 -0.26 3.30 -16.02
N GLU A 309 -1.05 4.26 -15.59
CA GLU A 309 -1.62 5.27 -16.48
C GLU A 309 -0.54 6.26 -16.97
N LYS A 310 -0.89 7.17 -17.87
CA LYS A 310 0.05 8.14 -18.45
C LYS A 310 0.81 8.96 -17.40
N GLU A 311 0.20 9.20 -16.24
CA GLU A 311 0.78 9.91 -15.11
C GLU A 311 1.98 9.15 -14.54
N PHE A 312 1.90 7.81 -14.46
CA PHE A 312 3.01 6.95 -14.05
C PHE A 312 4.19 7.06 -15.03
N TYR A 313 3.93 6.88 -16.31
CA TYR A 313 4.99 7.01 -17.34
C TYR A 313 5.59 8.40 -17.37
N GLY A 314 4.77 9.45 -17.20
CA GLY A 314 5.22 10.84 -17.14
C GLY A 314 6.08 11.12 -15.92
N TYR A 315 5.68 10.65 -14.74
CA TYR A 315 6.41 10.88 -13.49
C TYR A 315 7.82 10.29 -13.50
N TYR A 316 7.95 9.06 -14.00
CA TYR A 316 9.24 8.36 -14.07
C TYR A 316 9.98 8.57 -15.40
N ALA A 317 9.45 9.40 -16.31
CA ALA A 317 10.00 9.66 -17.65
C ALA A 317 10.29 8.35 -18.42
N LEU A 318 9.37 7.39 -18.37
CA LEU A 318 9.52 6.08 -19.02
C LEU A 318 9.10 6.15 -20.49
N THR A 319 9.94 5.61 -21.35
CA THR A 319 9.67 5.49 -22.79
C THR A 319 9.39 4.05 -23.22
N GLU A 320 9.66 3.08 -22.36
CA GLU A 320 9.46 1.65 -22.60
C GLU A 320 8.59 1.03 -21.51
N LEU A 321 7.90 -0.06 -21.86
CA LEU A 321 7.06 -0.79 -20.90
C LEU A 321 7.92 -1.50 -19.84
N VAL A 322 7.58 -1.24 -18.56
CA VAL A 322 8.13 -1.94 -17.38
C VAL A 322 7.08 -2.84 -16.72
N ASN A 323 5.82 -2.68 -17.11
CA ASN A 323 4.64 -3.44 -16.70
C ASN A 323 3.58 -3.35 -17.80
N ILE A 324 2.42 -3.96 -17.61
CA ILE A 324 1.25 -3.79 -18.48
C ILE A 324 0.19 -3.02 -17.72
N ASN A 325 -0.21 -1.87 -18.25
CA ASN A 325 -1.33 -1.11 -17.69
C ASN A 325 -2.62 -1.93 -17.80
N ALA A 326 -3.14 -2.37 -16.68
CA ALA A 326 -4.40 -3.12 -16.63
C ALA A 326 -5.57 -2.15 -16.47
N ARG A 327 -6.60 -2.33 -17.31
CA ARG A 327 -7.82 -1.51 -17.30
C ARG A 327 -9.04 -2.37 -17.05
N PRO A 328 -10.13 -1.82 -16.46
CA PRO A 328 -11.38 -2.55 -16.20
C PRO A 328 -12.18 -2.82 -17.50
N GLU A 329 -11.53 -3.41 -18.48
CA GLU A 329 -12.08 -3.75 -19.79
C GLU A 329 -11.58 -5.12 -20.23
N VAL A 330 -12.50 -6.09 -20.34
CA VAL A 330 -12.17 -7.50 -20.63
C VAL A 330 -11.49 -7.68 -21.98
N SER A 331 -12.00 -7.03 -23.05
CA SER A 331 -11.43 -7.08 -24.40
C SER A 331 -9.99 -6.58 -24.40
N TYR A 332 -9.73 -5.45 -23.78
CA TYR A 332 -8.39 -4.90 -23.65
C TYR A 332 -7.42 -5.85 -22.91
N LEU A 333 -7.84 -6.43 -21.79
CA LEU A 333 -7.03 -7.40 -21.05
C LEU A 333 -6.72 -8.65 -21.88
N VAL A 334 -7.70 -9.15 -22.64
CA VAL A 334 -7.53 -10.28 -23.58
C VAL A 334 -6.52 -9.93 -24.67
N ASP A 335 -6.60 -8.73 -25.26
CA ASP A 335 -5.69 -8.28 -26.31
C ASP A 335 -4.25 -8.17 -25.78
N GLN A 336 -4.04 -7.58 -24.61
CA GLN A 336 -2.71 -7.48 -24.01
C GLN A 336 -2.13 -8.86 -23.63
N LEU A 337 -2.92 -9.76 -23.07
CA LEU A 337 -2.51 -11.14 -22.78
C LEU A 337 -2.18 -11.89 -24.08
N SER A 338 -3.04 -11.80 -25.10
CA SER A 338 -2.82 -12.44 -26.42
C SER A 338 -1.51 -11.97 -27.04
N ARG A 339 -1.26 -10.65 -27.05
CA ARG A 339 -0.02 -10.06 -27.56
C ARG A 339 1.23 -10.67 -26.91
N LEU A 340 1.21 -10.83 -25.58
CA LEU A 340 2.34 -11.41 -24.85
C LEU A 340 2.48 -12.91 -25.12
N ILE A 341 1.38 -13.65 -25.24
CA ILE A 341 1.39 -15.09 -25.54
C ILE A 341 1.95 -15.34 -26.94
N GLU A 342 1.54 -14.53 -27.90
CA GLU A 342 2.00 -14.60 -29.29
C GLU A 342 3.44 -14.10 -29.47
N ASN A 343 3.97 -13.31 -28.51
CA ASN A 343 5.32 -12.75 -28.53
C ASN A 343 6.08 -13.01 -27.19
N PRO A 344 6.46 -14.25 -26.86
CA PRO A 344 7.07 -14.60 -25.59
C PRO A 344 8.36 -13.82 -25.25
N ASN A 345 9.13 -13.42 -26.26
CA ASN A 345 10.32 -12.58 -26.05
C ASN A 345 10.00 -11.24 -25.41
N GLU A 346 8.82 -10.70 -25.64
CA GLU A 346 8.39 -9.44 -25.00
C GLU A 346 8.24 -9.60 -23.48
N ILE A 347 7.77 -10.76 -23.01
CA ILE A 347 7.70 -11.08 -21.58
C ILE A 347 9.09 -11.01 -20.94
N ILE A 348 10.11 -11.55 -21.62
CA ILE A 348 11.50 -11.55 -21.14
C ILE A 348 12.01 -10.11 -21.05
N GLU A 349 11.80 -9.31 -22.10
CA GLU A 349 12.33 -7.94 -22.14
C GLU A 349 11.60 -6.99 -21.17
N ILE A 350 10.28 -7.10 -21.03
CA ILE A 350 9.53 -6.33 -20.02
C ILE A 350 10.01 -6.71 -18.60
N GLY A 351 10.18 -8.01 -18.32
CA GLY A 351 10.68 -8.48 -17.02
C GLY A 351 12.06 -7.92 -16.67
N LYS A 352 12.99 -7.86 -17.64
CA LYS A 352 14.30 -7.21 -17.45
C LYS A 352 14.18 -5.72 -17.16
N ARG A 353 13.32 -5.01 -17.89
CA ARG A 353 13.08 -3.58 -17.68
C ARG A 353 12.39 -3.32 -16.35
N ALA A 354 11.43 -4.17 -15.96
CA ALA A 354 10.76 -4.12 -14.66
C ALA A 354 11.76 -4.19 -13.51
N ARG A 355 12.71 -5.15 -13.54
CA ARG A 355 13.77 -5.27 -12.54
C ARG A 355 14.62 -4.00 -12.47
N LYS A 356 15.11 -3.52 -13.59
CA LYS A 356 15.93 -2.30 -13.66
C LYS A 356 15.18 -1.07 -13.14
N PHE A 357 13.89 -0.96 -13.45
CA PHE A 357 13.03 0.12 -12.96
C PHE A 357 12.95 0.10 -11.44
N VAL A 358 12.67 -1.06 -10.84
CA VAL A 358 12.57 -1.16 -9.37
C VAL A 358 13.91 -0.89 -8.70
N GLU A 359 15.01 -1.37 -9.25
CA GLU A 359 16.37 -1.08 -8.74
C GLU A 359 16.70 0.41 -8.79
N LYS A 360 16.30 1.10 -9.85
CA LYS A 360 16.60 2.53 -10.02
C LYS A 360 15.71 3.42 -9.16
N GLU A 361 14.39 3.19 -9.18
CA GLU A 361 13.41 4.13 -8.63
C GLU A 361 12.94 3.76 -7.21
N HIS A 362 13.05 2.48 -6.81
CA HIS A 362 12.49 1.95 -5.57
C HIS A 362 13.52 1.33 -4.62
N HIS A 363 14.82 1.36 -4.95
CA HIS A 363 15.86 0.76 -4.10
C HIS A 363 15.83 1.34 -2.68
N HIS A 364 15.67 0.49 -1.68
CA HIS A 364 15.37 0.87 -0.31
C HIS A 364 16.36 1.85 0.32
N ILE A 365 17.67 1.77 0.01
CA ILE A 365 18.68 2.71 0.52
C ILE A 365 18.51 4.09 -0.13
N ALA A 366 18.30 4.13 -1.46
CA ALA A 366 18.10 5.39 -2.17
C ALA A 366 16.81 6.09 -1.70
N ILE A 367 15.74 5.33 -1.49
CA ILE A 367 14.49 5.82 -0.92
C ILE A 367 14.70 6.33 0.51
N ALA A 368 15.39 5.56 1.37
CA ALA A 368 15.72 6.00 2.73
C ALA A 368 16.52 7.32 2.74
N SER A 369 17.45 7.48 1.81
CA SER A 369 18.20 8.74 1.64
C SER A 369 17.30 9.92 1.27
N LYS A 370 16.29 9.71 0.38
CA LYS A 370 15.28 10.75 0.05
C LYS A 370 14.49 11.17 1.29
N TYR A 371 14.04 10.20 2.12
CA TYR A 371 13.38 10.48 3.40
C TYR A 371 14.27 11.28 4.35
N CYS A 372 15.53 10.87 4.52
CA CYS A 372 16.49 11.61 5.37
C CYS A 372 16.69 13.04 4.92
N SER A 373 16.83 13.27 3.62
CA SER A 373 16.98 14.62 3.03
C SER A 373 15.74 15.48 3.33
N LEU A 374 14.55 14.93 3.11
CA LEU A 374 13.29 15.63 3.34
C LEU A 374 13.07 15.94 4.82
N TRP A 375 13.33 15.00 5.72
CA TRP A 375 13.19 15.21 7.17
C TRP A 375 14.18 16.23 7.73
N ASN A 376 15.33 16.43 7.08
CA ASN A 376 16.34 17.41 7.46
C ASN A 376 16.11 18.80 6.87
N THR A 377 15.21 18.96 5.90
CA THR A 377 14.89 20.27 5.33
C THR A 377 14.40 21.21 6.45
N PRO A 378 15.01 22.38 6.64
CA PRO A 378 14.51 23.39 7.57
C PRO A 378 13.07 23.77 7.21
N LYS A 379 12.23 24.07 8.22
CA LYS A 379 10.92 24.70 7.93
C LYS A 379 11.16 25.90 7.04
N ILE A 380 10.53 25.94 5.86
CA ILE A 380 10.41 27.17 5.11
C ILE A 380 9.66 28.13 6.04
N GLN A 381 10.36 29.15 6.55
CA GLN A 381 9.70 30.23 7.27
C GLN A 381 8.72 30.84 6.27
N GLN A 382 7.44 30.60 6.48
CA GLN A 382 6.41 31.37 5.78
C GLN A 382 6.60 32.81 6.22
N ASN A 383 7.18 33.61 5.35
CA ASN A 383 7.14 35.06 5.49
C ASN A 383 5.67 35.45 5.41
N THR A 384 5.07 35.70 6.56
CA THR A 384 3.82 36.43 6.67
C THR A 384 4.11 37.83 6.14
N THR A 385 3.76 38.06 4.89
CA THR A 385 3.53 39.37 4.32
C THR A 385 2.04 39.63 4.23
#